data_21e9c54655b9add984e04f880194df64
#
_entry.id   21e9c54655b9add984e04f880194df64
#
_cell.length_a   1.000
_cell.length_b   1.000
_cell.length_c   1.000
_cell.angle_alpha   90.00
_cell.angle_beta   90.00
_cell.angle_gamma   90.00
#
_symmetry.space_group_name_H-M   'P 1'
#
loop_
_entity.id
_entity.type
_entity.pdbx_description
1 polymer ?
#
loop_
_entity_poly.entity_id
_entity_poly.type
_entity_poly.pdbx_seq_one_letter_code
_entity_poly.pdbx_strand_id
1 'polypeptide(L)'
;MEAALRKLISAALLAASVLVLSAAGFAQAPPAPDPEKPYVMEYYYKTHWGHQEEFLDLFKKNHYPVLQTEIAAGRILSVRMDTPAYHMPEQERWDYRVTIVFKNAQAAFTPIDEHAIQLKLFPDQATFKREEQHRFEILEAHWDLAMSQIALDKK
;
A
#
# COMPACT_ATOMS: atom_id res chain seq x y z
N MET A 1 33.94 -5.81 -64.67
CA MET A 1 32.76 -6.65 -64.35
C MET A 1 32.76 -7.07 -62.85
N GLU A 2 33.89 -7.26 -62.21
CA GLU A 2 33.97 -7.63 -60.81
C GLU A 2 33.61 -6.57 -59.77
N ALA A 3 33.79 -5.29 -60.06
CA ALA A 3 33.48 -4.20 -59.13
C ALA A 3 31.94 -3.98 -58.93
N ALA A 4 31.12 -4.33 -59.90
CA ALA A 4 29.67 -4.21 -59.83
C ALA A 4 29.06 -5.38 -59.02
N LEU A 5 29.67 -6.54 -59.05
CA LEU A 5 29.22 -7.75 -58.34
C LEU A 5 29.50 -7.60 -56.83
N ARG A 6 30.61 -6.98 -56.44
CA ARG A 6 30.95 -6.77 -55.00
C ARG A 6 30.00 -5.75 -54.35
N LYS A 7 29.49 -4.75 -55.08
CA LYS A 7 28.54 -3.77 -54.55
C LYS A 7 27.13 -4.36 -54.32
N LEU A 8 26.73 -5.35 -55.12
CA LEU A 8 25.44 -6.00 -54.94
C LEU A 8 25.43 -7.01 -53.78
N ILE A 9 26.58 -7.61 -53.44
CA ILE A 9 26.67 -8.53 -52.28
C ILE A 9 26.72 -7.77 -50.98
N SER A 10 27.32 -6.55 -50.94
CA SER A 10 27.32 -5.72 -49.74
C SER A 10 25.99 -5.09 -49.42
N ALA A 11 25.11 -4.88 -50.40
CA ALA A 11 23.77 -4.34 -50.18
C ALA A 11 22.77 -5.39 -49.66
N ALA A 12 23.00 -6.68 -49.95
CA ALA A 12 22.12 -7.77 -49.53
C ALA A 12 22.37 -8.20 -48.07
N LEU A 13 23.55 -7.91 -47.47
CA LEU A 13 23.88 -8.26 -46.08
C LEU A 13 23.45 -7.22 -45.06
N LEU A 14 23.01 -6.04 -45.46
CA LEU A 14 22.54 -4.98 -44.56
C LEU A 14 21.02 -4.98 -44.35
N ALA A 15 20.27 -5.82 -45.03
CA ALA A 15 18.80 -5.87 -44.92
C ALA A 15 18.27 -6.99 -44.05
N ALA A 16 19.15 -7.82 -43.47
CA ALA A 16 18.76 -8.95 -42.61
C ALA A 16 18.96 -8.70 -41.11
N SER A 17 19.37 -7.51 -40.72
CA SER A 17 19.48 -7.14 -39.31
C SER A 17 18.32 -6.23 -38.96
N VAL A 18 17.46 -6.69 -38.14
CA VAL A 18 16.41 -5.99 -37.42
C VAL A 18 15.02 -6.52 -37.75
N LEU A 19 14.61 -7.47 -37.01
CA LEU A 19 13.32 -7.42 -36.29
C LEU A 19 13.35 -8.48 -35.17
N VAL A 20 14.28 -8.31 -34.22
CA VAL A 20 13.99 -8.82 -32.88
C VAL A 20 13.05 -7.79 -32.27
N LEU A 21 11.76 -7.87 -32.58
CA LEU A 21 10.73 -7.28 -31.75
C LEU A 21 10.90 -7.96 -30.39
N SER A 22 11.57 -7.26 -29.48
CA SER A 22 11.44 -7.50 -28.06
C SER A 22 9.95 -7.38 -27.76
N ALA A 23 9.25 -8.50 -27.69
CA ALA A 23 8.00 -8.59 -26.98
C ALA A 23 8.34 -8.25 -25.51
N ALA A 24 8.47 -6.97 -25.21
CA ALA A 24 8.39 -6.47 -23.86
C ALA A 24 7.02 -6.96 -23.40
N GLY A 25 7.04 -8.04 -22.62
CA GLY A 25 5.85 -8.53 -21.96
C GLY A 25 5.31 -7.35 -21.15
N PHE A 26 4.29 -6.71 -21.66
CA PHE A 26 3.53 -5.74 -20.88
C PHE A 26 3.02 -6.55 -19.69
N ALA A 27 3.63 -6.36 -18.52
CA ALA A 27 3.08 -6.84 -17.27
C ALA A 27 1.64 -6.33 -17.25
N GLN A 28 0.70 -7.25 -17.38
CA GLN A 28 -0.72 -6.92 -17.41
C GLN A 28 -1.03 -6.20 -16.12
N ALA A 29 -1.50 -4.97 -16.19
CA ALA A 29 -1.92 -4.24 -15.00
C ALA A 29 -2.89 -5.12 -14.21
N PRO A 30 -2.77 -5.18 -12.89
CA PRO A 30 -3.71 -5.96 -12.08
C PRO A 30 -5.14 -5.54 -12.44
N PRO A 31 -6.08 -6.50 -12.51
CA PRO A 31 -7.47 -6.20 -12.83
C PRO A 31 -8.02 -5.16 -11.85
N ALA A 32 -8.84 -4.25 -12.37
CA ALA A 32 -9.50 -3.26 -11.52
C ALA A 32 -10.26 -3.96 -10.38
N PRO A 33 -10.25 -3.40 -9.16
CA PRO A 33 -10.97 -3.99 -8.05
C PRO A 33 -12.46 -4.11 -8.37
N ASP A 34 -13.05 -5.24 -8.01
CA ASP A 34 -14.50 -5.47 -8.13
C ASP A 34 -15.24 -4.50 -7.17
N PRO A 35 -16.11 -3.61 -7.69
CA PRO A 35 -16.76 -2.58 -6.86
C PRO A 35 -17.70 -3.15 -5.78
N GLU A 36 -18.12 -4.40 -5.92
CA GLU A 36 -19.04 -5.06 -4.98
C GLU A 36 -18.32 -5.88 -3.91
N LYS A 37 -16.98 -6.02 -4.02
CA LYS A 37 -16.21 -6.84 -3.08
C LYS A 37 -15.49 -6.02 -2.03
N PRO A 38 -15.34 -6.55 -0.81
CA PRO A 38 -14.49 -5.95 0.20
C PRO A 38 -13.08 -5.68 -0.34
N TYR A 39 -12.53 -4.54 0.05
CA TYR A 39 -11.20 -4.11 -0.33
C TYR A 39 -10.29 -4.07 0.88
N VAL A 40 -9.11 -4.67 0.78
CA VAL A 40 -8.20 -4.83 1.90
C VAL A 40 -6.99 -3.92 1.73
N MET A 41 -6.68 -3.17 2.78
CA MET A 41 -5.44 -2.40 2.91
C MET A 41 -4.67 -2.90 4.12
N GLU A 42 -3.36 -2.99 3.99
CA GLU A 42 -2.45 -3.28 5.09
C GLU A 42 -1.51 -2.09 5.31
N TYR A 43 -1.37 -1.70 6.56
CA TYR A 43 -0.57 -0.56 7.01
C TYR A 43 0.50 -1.09 7.95
N TYR A 44 1.77 -0.88 7.59
CA TYR A 44 2.91 -1.38 8.36
C TYR A 44 3.61 -0.22 9.06
N TYR A 45 3.98 -0.45 10.30
CA TYR A 45 4.64 0.54 11.15
C TYR A 45 5.92 -0.06 11.72
N LYS A 46 7.04 0.59 11.49
CA LYS A 46 8.33 0.33 12.12
C LYS A 46 8.66 1.51 13.00
N THR A 47 8.74 1.29 14.30
CA THR A 47 9.06 2.32 15.28
C THR A 47 10.56 2.38 15.53
N HIS A 48 11.07 3.50 16.02
CA HIS A 48 12.38 3.51 16.65
C HIS A 48 12.41 2.57 17.86
N TRP A 49 13.55 1.94 18.10
CA TRP A 49 13.71 1.01 19.22
C TRP A 49 13.33 1.70 20.56
N GLY A 50 12.52 0.98 21.34
CA GLY A 50 12.03 1.47 22.63
C GLY A 50 10.72 2.25 22.59
N HIS A 51 10.17 2.54 21.39
CA HIS A 51 8.94 3.31 21.21
C HIS A 51 7.71 2.46 20.81
N GLN A 52 7.82 1.14 20.81
CA GLN A 52 6.73 0.26 20.36
C GLN A 52 5.46 0.45 21.20
N GLU A 53 5.57 0.39 22.51
CA GLU A 53 4.42 0.54 23.41
C GLU A 53 3.82 1.95 23.31
N GLU A 54 4.66 2.97 23.28
CA GLU A 54 4.23 4.36 23.14
C GLU A 54 3.43 4.59 21.84
N PHE A 55 3.92 4.05 20.71
CA PHE A 55 3.20 4.08 19.44
C PHE A 55 1.83 3.42 19.56
N LEU A 56 1.78 2.23 20.15
CA LEU A 56 0.54 1.47 20.33
C LEU A 56 -0.49 2.24 21.17
N ASP A 57 -0.03 2.87 22.26
CA ASP A 57 -0.90 3.67 23.13
C ASP A 57 -1.45 4.90 22.42
N LEU A 58 -0.61 5.63 21.68
CA LEU A 58 -1.03 6.78 20.87
C LEU A 58 -1.98 6.36 19.74
N PHE A 59 -1.70 5.24 19.08
CA PHE A 59 -2.59 4.69 18.05
C PHE A 59 -3.98 4.37 18.63
N LYS A 60 -4.03 3.67 19.75
CA LYS A 60 -5.30 3.32 20.43
C LYS A 60 -6.05 4.55 20.92
N LYS A 61 -5.32 5.54 21.41
CA LYS A 61 -5.90 6.77 21.98
C LYS A 61 -6.47 7.68 20.89
N ASN A 62 -5.73 7.90 19.81
CA ASN A 62 -6.00 9.00 18.88
C ASN A 62 -6.46 8.51 17.49
N HIS A 63 -5.88 7.43 16.98
CA HIS A 63 -6.18 6.98 15.61
C HIS A 63 -7.32 5.95 15.56
N TYR A 64 -7.30 4.96 16.45
CA TYR A 64 -8.32 3.90 16.45
C TYR A 64 -9.76 4.41 16.65
N PRO A 65 -10.06 5.44 17.48
CA PRO A 65 -11.40 5.99 17.59
C PRO A 65 -11.95 6.59 16.28
N VAL A 66 -11.08 7.14 15.43
CA VAL A 66 -11.45 7.60 14.09
C VAL A 66 -11.91 6.40 13.25
N LEU A 67 -11.12 5.32 13.22
CA LEU A 67 -11.47 4.08 12.52
C LEU A 67 -12.76 3.46 13.05
N GLN A 68 -13.01 3.51 14.37
CA GLN A 68 -14.27 3.05 14.94
C GLN A 68 -15.49 3.85 14.45
N THR A 69 -15.32 5.15 14.23
CA THR A 69 -16.37 6.00 13.63
C THR A 69 -16.67 5.56 12.19
N GLU A 70 -15.66 5.22 11.42
CA GLU A 70 -15.82 4.70 10.05
C GLU A 70 -16.46 3.30 10.03
N ILE A 71 -16.14 2.44 11.00
CA ILE A 71 -16.83 1.15 11.19
C ILE A 71 -18.31 1.38 11.47
N ALA A 72 -18.64 2.28 12.40
CA ALA A 72 -20.01 2.61 12.73
C ALA A 72 -20.80 3.21 11.55
N ALA A 73 -20.12 3.92 10.66
CA ALA A 73 -20.67 4.45 9.40
C ALA A 73 -20.80 3.38 8.28
N GLY A 74 -20.33 2.15 8.51
CA GLY A 74 -20.40 1.06 7.53
C GLY A 74 -19.41 1.20 6.36
N ARG A 75 -18.44 2.10 6.44
CA ARG A 75 -17.36 2.29 5.47
C ARG A 75 -16.30 1.20 5.61
N ILE A 76 -15.93 0.90 6.84
CA ILE A 76 -14.99 -0.16 7.22
C ILE A 76 -15.78 -1.34 7.79
N LEU A 77 -15.47 -2.55 7.35
CA LEU A 77 -16.05 -3.79 7.83
C LEU A 77 -15.31 -4.33 9.05
N SER A 78 -13.99 -4.21 9.06
CA SER A 78 -13.14 -4.62 10.19
C SER A 78 -11.79 -3.93 10.18
N VAL A 79 -11.22 -3.80 11.38
CA VAL A 79 -9.84 -3.37 11.63
C VAL A 79 -9.21 -4.39 12.54
N ARG A 80 -8.00 -4.85 12.18
CA ARG A 80 -7.19 -5.75 13.00
C ARG A 80 -5.76 -5.22 13.05
N MET A 81 -5.13 -5.36 14.21
CA MET A 81 -3.71 -5.09 14.38
C MET A 81 -2.99 -6.36 14.81
N ASP A 82 -1.87 -6.64 14.17
CA ASP A 82 -0.98 -7.76 14.46
C ASP A 82 0.42 -7.24 14.81
N THR A 83 1.16 -8.00 15.59
CA THR A 83 2.59 -7.82 15.89
C THR A 83 3.31 -9.14 15.69
N PRO A 84 4.57 -9.17 15.22
CA PRO A 84 5.35 -10.40 15.11
C PRO A 84 5.53 -11.07 16.48
N ALA A 85 5.36 -12.40 16.53
CA ALA A 85 5.61 -13.17 17.74
C ALA A 85 7.10 -13.42 18.00
N TYR A 86 7.95 -13.25 16.96
CA TYR A 86 9.39 -13.50 17.01
C TYR A 86 10.16 -12.37 16.37
N HIS A 87 11.46 -12.28 16.65
CA HIS A 87 12.35 -11.30 16.04
C HIS A 87 12.50 -11.50 14.55
N MET A 88 12.57 -10.38 13.83
CA MET A 88 12.84 -10.29 12.40
C MET A 88 14.21 -9.63 12.18
N PRO A 89 14.87 -9.89 11.02
CA PRO A 89 16.03 -9.10 10.61
C PRO A 89 15.68 -7.61 10.59
N GLU A 90 16.63 -6.76 11.02
CA GLU A 90 16.38 -5.33 11.18
C GLU A 90 15.88 -4.65 9.88
N GLN A 91 16.40 -5.08 8.72
CA GLN A 91 16.04 -4.51 7.43
C GLN A 91 14.59 -4.83 7.02
N GLU A 92 14.03 -5.92 7.56
CA GLU A 92 12.69 -6.43 7.24
C GLU A 92 11.72 -6.25 8.40
N ARG A 93 12.19 -5.70 9.52
CA ARG A 93 11.41 -5.51 10.74
C ARG A 93 10.25 -4.56 10.52
N TRP A 94 9.12 -4.94 11.00
CA TRP A 94 7.99 -4.09 11.33
C TRP A 94 7.48 -4.47 12.72
N ASP A 95 6.89 -3.52 13.44
CA ASP A 95 6.42 -3.73 14.80
C ASP A 95 4.91 -3.97 14.84
N TYR A 96 4.17 -3.25 13.99
CA TYR A 96 2.73 -3.39 13.88
C TYR A 96 2.28 -3.44 12.43
N ARG A 97 1.27 -4.29 12.16
CA ARG A 97 0.52 -4.32 10.92
C ARG A 97 -0.94 -4.11 11.22
N VAL A 98 -1.54 -3.10 10.64
CA VAL A 98 -2.99 -2.87 10.71
C VAL A 98 -3.61 -3.33 9.39
N THR A 99 -4.55 -4.26 9.46
CA THR A 99 -5.34 -4.69 8.31
C THR A 99 -6.71 -4.05 8.41
N ILE A 100 -7.07 -3.24 7.41
CA ILE A 100 -8.39 -2.61 7.27
C ILE A 100 -9.11 -3.25 6.11
N VAL A 101 -10.31 -3.77 6.37
CA VAL A 101 -11.21 -4.29 5.37
C VAL A 101 -12.30 -3.25 5.12
N PHE A 102 -12.22 -2.56 3.99
CA PHE A 102 -13.24 -1.61 3.54
C PHE A 102 -14.40 -2.35 2.88
N LYS A 103 -15.58 -1.73 2.89
CA LYS A 103 -16.78 -2.27 2.23
C LYS A 103 -16.53 -2.61 0.76
N ASN A 104 -15.77 -1.76 0.06
CA ASN A 104 -15.33 -1.95 -1.32
C ASN A 104 -14.19 -0.96 -1.64
N ALA A 105 -13.62 -1.04 -2.83
CA ALA A 105 -12.56 -0.14 -3.28
C ALA A 105 -13.00 1.34 -3.29
N GLN A 106 -14.23 1.63 -3.68
CA GLN A 106 -14.75 3.00 -3.65
C GLN A 106 -14.73 3.56 -2.22
N ALA A 107 -15.16 2.77 -1.23
CA ALA A 107 -15.09 3.17 0.18
C ALA A 107 -13.65 3.43 0.63
N ALA A 108 -12.66 2.65 0.16
CA ALA A 108 -11.26 2.84 0.52
C ALA A 108 -10.68 4.16 -0.02
N PHE A 109 -11.02 4.52 -1.27
CA PHE A 109 -10.38 5.65 -1.97
C PHE A 109 -11.22 6.93 -2.01
N THR A 110 -12.48 6.90 -1.59
CA THR A 110 -13.28 8.13 -1.49
C THR A 110 -12.86 8.92 -0.25
N PRO A 111 -12.41 10.17 -0.38
CA PRO A 111 -12.08 11.00 0.77
C PRO A 111 -13.29 11.19 1.70
N ILE A 112 -13.01 11.23 2.99
CA ILE A 112 -13.97 11.60 4.02
C ILE A 112 -13.48 12.85 4.76
N ASP A 113 -14.38 13.53 5.43
CA ASP A 113 -14.02 14.64 6.31
C ASP A 113 -13.55 14.11 7.69
N GLU A 114 -12.31 13.56 7.70
CA GLU A 114 -11.69 13.11 8.94
C GLU A 114 -11.56 14.23 9.97
N HIS A 115 -11.35 15.47 9.51
CA HIS A 115 -11.21 16.59 10.41
C HIS A 115 -12.49 16.85 11.23
N ALA A 116 -13.66 16.73 10.61
CA ALA A 116 -14.93 16.84 11.33
C ALA A 116 -15.11 15.70 12.36
N ILE A 117 -14.61 14.50 12.06
CA ILE A 117 -14.61 13.38 13.01
C ILE A 117 -13.67 13.70 14.19
N GLN A 118 -12.44 14.14 13.91
CA GLN A 118 -11.44 14.48 14.92
C GLN A 118 -11.91 15.60 15.85
N LEU A 119 -12.57 16.64 15.35
CA LEU A 119 -13.14 17.71 16.16
C LEU A 119 -14.18 17.21 17.16
N LYS A 120 -14.98 16.21 16.78
CA LYS A 120 -15.98 15.60 17.66
C LYS A 120 -15.38 14.69 18.72
N LEU A 121 -14.37 13.91 18.34
CA LEU A 121 -13.76 12.91 19.23
C LEU A 121 -12.77 13.55 20.21
N PHE A 122 -12.07 14.60 19.81
CA PHE A 122 -10.97 15.20 20.57
C PHE A 122 -11.19 16.70 20.78
N PRO A 123 -11.93 17.11 21.84
CA PRO A 123 -12.18 18.53 22.12
C PRO A 123 -10.90 19.35 22.33
N ASP A 124 -9.86 18.75 22.95
CA ASP A 124 -8.53 19.36 23.06
C ASP A 124 -7.71 19.09 21.80
N GLN A 125 -7.96 19.89 20.77
CA GLN A 125 -7.26 19.79 19.49
C GLN A 125 -5.75 20.08 19.58
N ALA A 126 -5.32 20.87 20.56
CA ALA A 126 -3.90 21.17 20.73
C ALA A 126 -3.13 19.92 21.21
N THR A 127 -3.68 19.21 22.18
CA THR A 127 -3.11 17.94 22.65
C THR A 127 -3.20 16.87 21.56
N PHE A 128 -4.35 16.72 20.92
CA PHE A 128 -4.53 15.74 19.84
C PHE A 128 -3.47 15.92 18.73
N LYS A 129 -3.30 17.12 18.20
CA LYS A 129 -2.34 17.38 17.12
C LYS A 129 -0.89 17.13 17.54
N ARG A 130 -0.52 17.51 18.76
CA ARG A 130 0.82 17.25 19.29
C ARG A 130 1.09 15.75 19.42
N GLU A 131 0.13 14.97 19.92
CA GLU A 131 0.26 13.53 20.08
C GLU A 131 0.26 12.79 18.74
N GLU A 132 -0.55 13.19 17.77
CA GLU A 132 -0.52 12.64 16.41
C GLU A 132 0.80 12.94 15.71
N GLN A 133 1.31 14.16 15.83
CA GLN A 133 2.65 14.49 15.31
C GLN A 133 3.71 13.61 15.96
N HIS A 134 3.69 13.48 17.29
CA HIS A 134 4.64 12.66 18.02
C HIS A 134 4.56 11.17 17.62
N ARG A 135 3.36 10.65 17.41
CA ARG A 135 3.15 9.28 16.92
C ARG A 135 3.87 9.01 15.58
N PHE A 136 3.95 10.00 14.70
CA PHE A 136 4.71 9.90 13.46
C PHE A 136 6.22 10.12 13.67
N GLU A 137 6.63 10.98 14.58
CA GLU A 137 8.04 11.25 14.89
C GLU A 137 8.78 10.03 15.45
N ILE A 138 8.07 9.16 16.18
CA ILE A 138 8.64 7.91 16.72
C ILE A 138 8.65 6.75 15.74
N LEU A 139 8.18 6.95 14.49
CA LEU A 139 8.30 5.96 13.41
C LEU A 139 9.65 6.08 12.69
N GLU A 140 10.29 4.95 12.47
CA GLU A 140 11.44 4.81 11.57
C GLU A 140 10.97 4.67 10.11
N ALA A 141 9.86 3.92 9.90
CA ALA A 141 9.26 3.72 8.59
C ALA A 141 7.77 3.41 8.71
N HIS A 142 7.03 3.77 7.67
CA HIS A 142 5.61 3.45 7.50
C HIS A 142 5.31 3.25 6.01
N TRP A 143 4.53 2.22 5.69
CA TRP A 143 4.11 1.96 4.32
C TRP A 143 2.74 1.28 4.26
N ASP A 144 2.03 1.51 3.16
CA ASP A 144 0.68 1.04 2.93
C ASP A 144 0.65 0.12 1.72
N LEU A 145 -0.05 -0.99 1.83
CA LEU A 145 -0.20 -1.97 0.76
C LEU A 145 -1.67 -2.20 0.44
N ALA A 146 -2.02 -1.96 -0.81
CA ALA A 146 -3.29 -2.39 -1.35
C ALA A 146 -3.21 -3.89 -1.70
N MET A 147 -4.12 -4.69 -1.15
CA MET A 147 -4.09 -6.14 -1.28
C MET A 147 -5.04 -6.60 -2.38
N SER A 148 -4.53 -7.38 -3.34
CA SER A 148 -5.34 -8.08 -4.33
C SER A 148 -5.53 -9.53 -3.90
N GLN A 149 -6.79 -9.95 -3.74
CA GLN A 149 -7.10 -11.33 -3.41
C GLN A 149 -7.08 -12.21 -4.68
N ILE A 150 -6.36 -13.32 -4.61
CA ILE A 150 -6.29 -14.31 -5.67
C ILE A 150 -7.11 -15.53 -5.24
N ALA A 151 -8.12 -15.91 -6.04
CA ALA A 151 -8.85 -17.14 -5.83
C ALA A 151 -8.00 -18.32 -6.34
N LEU A 152 -7.61 -19.24 -5.44
CA LEU A 152 -6.77 -20.38 -5.77
C LEU A 152 -7.55 -21.55 -6.38
N ASP A 153 -8.85 -21.61 -6.18
CA ASP A 153 -9.78 -22.66 -6.57
C ASP A 153 -10.49 -22.43 -7.93
N LYS A 154 -10.24 -21.29 -8.57
CA LYS A 154 -10.74 -21.03 -9.93
C LYS A 154 -9.70 -21.47 -10.96
N LYS A 155 -10.07 -22.48 -11.76
CA LYS A 155 -9.35 -22.86 -12.98
C LYS A 155 -9.69 -21.90 -14.12
#